data_71a92715664717db49cb3d87f097bbfd
#
_entry.id   71a92715664717db49cb3d87f097bbfd
#
_cell.length_a   1.000
_cell.length_b   1.000
_cell.length_c   1.000
_cell.angle_alpha   90.00
_cell.angle_beta   90.00
_cell.angle_gamma   90.00
#
_symmetry.space_group_name_H-M   'P 1'
#
loop_
_entity.id
_entity.type
_entity.pdbx_description
1 polymer ?
#
loop_
_entity_poly.entity_id
_entity_poly.type
_entity_poly.pdbx_seq_one_letter_code
_entity_poly.pdbx_strand_id
1 'polypeptide(L)'
;MAHTLSIIIPVYNTSAFLEKCVESVLKCDARIKVIHQANSGISSARNRALDICKGKYITFVDSDDELLEDTYKPNLEILEQNEHITVVQFPYIYPYNQPNPRKGADSAQMWECERDILEACMSPEVNHAIWNKIFRRAVFDQLRFPEGTVFEDTYIIPDLAKRIGCLYSSGLGGYGYNLRPGSIMASGSNPQKMQERFQAYERIVHAASGYPDLHNSPLFVNYYHQCFLMMVGINRTPKKISSRYEDSLNRFRTISCSLSSIFRTKNLPVKEKIRLVLSKIAGIPLYLKYFS
;
A
#
# COMPACT_ATOMS: atom_id res chain seq x y z
N MET A 1 -33.49 1.98 -4.64
CA MET A 1 -32.74 1.43 -3.49
C MET A 1 -31.38 2.10 -3.44
N ALA A 2 -30.89 2.45 -2.27
CA ALA A 2 -29.55 3.01 -2.12
C ALA A 2 -28.51 1.93 -2.47
N HIS A 3 -27.44 2.29 -3.19
CA HIS A 3 -26.35 1.38 -3.50
C HIS A 3 -25.52 1.15 -2.23
N THR A 4 -25.36 -0.09 -1.81
CA THR A 4 -24.59 -0.43 -0.62
C THR A 4 -23.08 -0.40 -0.90
N LEU A 5 -22.63 -1.05 -1.98
CA LEU A 5 -21.22 -1.16 -2.33
C LEU A 5 -20.95 -0.64 -3.76
N SER A 6 -19.91 0.16 -3.94
CA SER A 6 -19.32 0.48 -5.23
C SER A 6 -18.01 -0.27 -5.39
N ILE A 7 -17.91 -1.09 -6.44
CA ILE A 7 -16.71 -1.86 -6.78
C ILE A 7 -16.03 -1.17 -7.95
N ILE A 8 -14.80 -0.74 -7.77
CA ILE A 8 -14.03 0.03 -8.77
C ILE A 8 -12.99 -0.89 -9.39
N ILE A 9 -13.10 -1.12 -10.71
CA ILE A 9 -12.20 -1.98 -11.49
C ILE A 9 -11.52 -1.14 -12.56
N PRO A 10 -10.28 -0.65 -12.35
CA PRO A 10 -9.53 0.01 -13.40
C PRO A 10 -9.06 -1.01 -14.45
N VAL A 11 -9.32 -0.73 -15.73
CA VAL A 11 -9.04 -1.66 -16.83
C VAL A 11 -8.12 -1.00 -17.85
N TYR A 12 -6.97 -1.62 -18.13
CA TYR A 12 -6.07 -1.22 -19.21
C TYR A 12 -5.26 -2.42 -19.72
N ASN A 13 -5.48 -2.81 -20.99
CA ASN A 13 -4.79 -3.93 -21.64
C ASN A 13 -4.83 -5.26 -20.87
N THR A 14 -5.99 -5.57 -20.26
CA THR A 14 -6.22 -6.78 -19.46
C THR A 14 -7.37 -7.63 -20.00
N SER A 15 -7.70 -7.52 -21.29
CA SER A 15 -8.84 -8.22 -21.91
C SER A 15 -8.84 -9.74 -21.68
N ALA A 16 -7.65 -10.36 -21.65
CA ALA A 16 -7.51 -11.80 -21.42
C ALA A 16 -7.91 -12.26 -19.99
N PHE A 17 -7.99 -11.35 -19.04
CA PHE A 17 -8.26 -11.64 -17.61
C PHE A 17 -9.59 -11.04 -17.14
N LEU A 18 -10.07 -10.00 -17.84
CA LEU A 18 -11.20 -9.19 -17.41
C LEU A 18 -12.48 -9.99 -17.24
N GLU A 19 -12.75 -10.98 -18.08
CA GLU A 19 -13.94 -11.82 -18.00
C GLU A 19 -14.01 -12.54 -16.64
N LYS A 20 -12.96 -13.25 -16.25
CA LYS A 20 -12.89 -13.94 -14.95
C LYS A 20 -13.00 -12.98 -13.76
N CYS A 21 -12.33 -11.84 -13.85
CA CYS A 21 -12.42 -10.80 -12.82
C CYS A 21 -13.87 -10.34 -12.65
N VAL A 22 -14.54 -9.96 -13.74
CA VAL A 22 -15.93 -9.48 -13.72
C VAL A 22 -16.88 -10.58 -13.24
N GLU A 23 -16.73 -11.81 -13.70
CA GLU A 23 -17.55 -12.96 -13.26
C GLU A 23 -17.42 -13.20 -11.75
N SER A 24 -16.19 -13.12 -11.20
CA SER A 24 -15.96 -13.27 -9.77
C SER A 24 -16.70 -12.22 -8.93
N VAL A 25 -16.78 -10.99 -9.45
CA VAL A 25 -17.46 -9.86 -8.80
C VAL A 25 -18.98 -9.94 -8.99
N LEU A 26 -19.49 -10.40 -10.15
CA LEU A 26 -20.93 -10.45 -10.48
C LEU A 26 -21.68 -11.45 -9.61
N LYS A 27 -21.04 -12.47 -9.08
CA LYS A 27 -21.63 -13.38 -8.09
C LYS A 27 -22.18 -12.66 -6.85
N CYS A 28 -21.82 -11.39 -6.66
CA CYS A 28 -22.29 -10.55 -5.56
C CYS A 28 -23.52 -9.69 -5.91
N ASP A 29 -24.30 -10.01 -6.95
CA ASP A 29 -25.50 -9.26 -7.42
C ASP A 29 -25.15 -7.78 -7.79
N ALA A 30 -24.12 -7.59 -8.59
CA ALA A 30 -23.63 -6.29 -8.99
C ALA A 30 -24.24 -5.79 -10.32
N ARG A 31 -24.47 -4.48 -10.40
CA ARG A 31 -24.80 -3.79 -11.66
C ARG A 31 -23.56 -3.09 -12.21
N ILE A 32 -23.26 -3.29 -13.49
CA ILE A 32 -22.07 -2.75 -14.14
C ILE A 32 -22.37 -1.37 -14.75
N LYS A 33 -21.49 -0.41 -14.49
CA LYS A 33 -21.38 0.84 -15.23
C LYS A 33 -19.99 0.96 -15.83
N VAL A 34 -19.90 1.03 -17.14
CA VAL A 34 -18.62 1.20 -17.85
C VAL A 34 -18.34 2.68 -18.09
N ILE A 35 -17.10 3.11 -17.87
CA ILE A 35 -16.62 4.46 -18.13
C ILE A 35 -15.41 4.36 -19.04
N HIS A 36 -15.51 4.93 -20.23
CA HIS A 36 -14.38 5.06 -21.15
C HIS A 36 -13.64 6.37 -20.92
N GLN A 37 -12.31 6.31 -20.89
CA GLN A 37 -11.45 7.48 -20.82
C GLN A 37 -10.14 7.24 -21.60
N ALA A 38 -9.46 8.33 -21.99
CA ALA A 38 -8.09 8.24 -22.45
C ALA A 38 -7.19 7.67 -21.35
N ASN A 39 -6.19 6.86 -21.74
CA ASN A 39 -5.27 6.30 -20.75
C ASN A 39 -4.46 7.42 -20.07
N SER A 40 -4.68 7.60 -18.78
CA SER A 40 -3.99 8.55 -17.90
C SER A 40 -3.47 7.87 -16.62
N GLY A 41 -3.34 6.54 -16.67
CA GLY A 41 -2.85 5.72 -15.56
C GLY A 41 -3.94 5.27 -14.58
N ILE A 42 -3.57 4.36 -13.70
CA ILE A 42 -4.48 3.69 -12.75
C ILE A 42 -5.10 4.67 -11.75
N SER A 43 -4.32 5.63 -11.25
CA SER A 43 -4.79 6.66 -10.31
C SER A 43 -5.90 7.50 -10.92
N SER A 44 -5.75 7.94 -12.17
CA SER A 44 -6.77 8.73 -12.89
C SER A 44 -8.07 7.93 -13.06
N ALA A 45 -7.98 6.63 -13.39
CA ALA A 45 -9.15 5.77 -13.50
C ALA A 45 -9.88 5.60 -12.16
N ARG A 46 -9.13 5.34 -11.07
CA ARG A 46 -9.70 5.24 -9.72
C ARG A 46 -10.31 6.55 -9.26
N ASN A 47 -9.63 7.67 -9.45
CA ASN A 47 -10.13 9.00 -9.07
C ASN A 47 -11.45 9.33 -9.77
N ARG A 48 -11.53 9.11 -11.08
CA ARG A 48 -12.77 9.32 -11.84
C ARG A 48 -13.92 8.43 -11.36
N ALA A 49 -13.64 7.19 -10.99
CA ALA A 49 -14.65 6.31 -10.41
C ALA A 49 -15.09 6.79 -9.02
N LEU A 50 -14.18 7.28 -8.18
CA LEU A 50 -14.49 7.88 -6.89
C LEU A 50 -15.43 9.09 -7.00
N ASP A 51 -15.28 9.92 -8.04
CA ASP A 51 -16.12 11.11 -8.25
C ASP A 51 -17.58 10.77 -8.55
N ILE A 52 -17.87 9.58 -9.05
CA ILE A 52 -19.21 9.17 -9.49
C ILE A 52 -19.80 7.99 -8.70
N CYS A 53 -19.02 7.34 -7.84
CA CYS A 53 -19.49 6.23 -7.03
C CYS A 53 -20.56 6.70 -6.03
N LYS A 54 -21.58 5.86 -5.78
CA LYS A 54 -22.74 6.19 -4.93
C LYS A 54 -22.93 5.23 -3.76
N GLY A 55 -22.13 4.15 -3.70
CA GLY A 55 -22.21 3.18 -2.61
C GLY A 55 -21.89 3.81 -1.26
N LYS A 56 -22.52 3.34 -0.21
CA LYS A 56 -22.15 3.64 1.18
C LYS A 56 -20.73 3.19 1.47
N TYR A 57 -20.32 2.10 0.81
CA TYR A 57 -19.00 1.50 0.87
C TYR A 57 -18.32 1.50 -0.51
N ILE A 58 -16.99 1.42 -0.51
CA ILE A 58 -16.14 1.35 -1.71
C ILE A 58 -15.13 0.22 -1.54
N THR A 59 -14.89 -0.51 -2.60
CA THR A 59 -13.78 -1.45 -2.74
C THR A 59 -13.16 -1.35 -4.12
N PHE A 60 -11.94 -1.85 -4.26
CA PHE A 60 -11.19 -1.86 -5.51
C PHE A 60 -10.85 -3.31 -5.87
N VAL A 61 -10.81 -3.60 -7.16
CA VAL A 61 -10.38 -4.90 -7.69
C VAL A 61 -9.50 -4.62 -8.90
N ASP A 62 -8.32 -5.21 -8.95
CA ASP A 62 -7.48 -5.11 -10.14
C ASP A 62 -8.01 -6.07 -11.22
N SER A 63 -8.04 -5.63 -12.47
CA SER A 63 -8.75 -6.31 -13.57
C SER A 63 -8.12 -7.63 -14.05
N ASP A 64 -6.99 -8.01 -13.48
CA ASP A 64 -6.27 -9.27 -13.71
C ASP A 64 -6.39 -10.26 -12.53
N ASP A 65 -7.16 -9.90 -11.50
CA ASP A 65 -7.32 -10.65 -10.26
C ASP A 65 -8.74 -11.20 -10.10
N GLU A 66 -8.96 -12.01 -9.06
CA GLU A 66 -10.22 -12.69 -8.79
C GLU A 66 -10.67 -12.50 -7.33
N LEU A 67 -11.95 -12.21 -7.15
CA LEU A 67 -12.57 -12.19 -5.83
C LEU A 67 -13.02 -13.63 -5.48
N LEU A 68 -12.68 -14.10 -4.28
CA LEU A 68 -13.14 -15.41 -3.80
C LEU A 68 -14.59 -15.32 -3.30
N GLU A 69 -15.27 -16.45 -3.32
CA GLU A 69 -16.66 -16.57 -2.83
C GLU A 69 -16.76 -16.12 -1.36
N ASP A 70 -17.93 -15.68 -0.96
CA ASP A 70 -18.24 -15.24 0.41
C ASP A 70 -17.29 -14.17 0.99
N THR A 71 -16.70 -13.32 0.13
CA THR A 71 -15.80 -12.27 0.61
C THR A 71 -16.55 -10.99 1.03
N TYR A 72 -17.40 -10.44 0.17
CA TYR A 72 -17.99 -9.12 0.48
C TYR A 72 -19.11 -9.17 1.50
N LYS A 73 -20.00 -10.16 1.45
CA LYS A 73 -21.17 -10.21 2.33
C LYS A 73 -20.80 -10.17 3.81
N PRO A 74 -19.98 -11.10 4.35
CA PRO A 74 -19.66 -11.08 5.78
C PRO A 74 -18.86 -9.83 6.19
N ASN A 75 -18.01 -9.31 5.32
CA ASN A 75 -17.23 -8.10 5.59
C ASN A 75 -18.08 -6.82 5.57
N LEU A 76 -19.14 -6.76 4.75
CA LEU A 76 -20.13 -5.69 4.79
C LEU A 76 -21.00 -5.76 6.04
N GLU A 77 -21.38 -6.95 6.49
CA GLU A 77 -22.11 -7.15 7.74
C GLU A 77 -21.33 -6.62 8.96
N ILE A 78 -20.01 -6.83 9.00
CA ILE A 78 -19.13 -6.24 10.03
C ILE A 78 -19.22 -4.71 10.00
N LEU A 79 -19.13 -4.09 8.83
CA LEU A 79 -19.21 -2.63 8.68
C LEU A 79 -20.61 -2.10 9.03
N GLU A 80 -21.67 -2.83 8.72
CA GLU A 80 -23.05 -2.42 9.03
C GLU A 80 -23.34 -2.48 10.53
N GLN A 81 -22.82 -3.48 11.22
CA GLN A 81 -23.05 -3.70 12.65
C GLN A 81 -22.14 -2.82 13.54
N ASN A 82 -21.04 -2.29 13.00
CA ASN A 82 -20.03 -1.57 13.78
C ASN A 82 -19.70 -0.22 13.13
N GLU A 83 -20.39 0.84 13.52
CA GLU A 83 -20.23 2.18 12.93
C GLU A 83 -18.81 2.77 13.11
N HIS A 84 -18.09 2.40 14.17
CA HIS A 84 -16.74 2.87 14.42
C HIS A 84 -15.71 2.25 13.46
N ILE A 85 -15.97 1.05 12.91
CA ILE A 85 -15.08 0.45 11.90
C ILE A 85 -15.22 1.20 10.59
N THR A 86 -14.14 1.80 10.13
CA THR A 86 -14.11 2.61 8.90
C THR A 86 -13.64 1.80 7.71
N VAL A 87 -12.77 0.81 7.96
CA VAL A 87 -12.20 -0.06 6.93
C VAL A 87 -12.17 -1.50 7.43
N VAL A 88 -12.59 -2.43 6.59
CA VAL A 88 -12.36 -3.86 6.81
C VAL A 88 -11.34 -4.35 5.78
N GLN A 89 -10.29 -5.01 6.27
CA GLN A 89 -9.33 -5.77 5.49
C GLN A 89 -9.71 -7.25 5.51
N PHE A 90 -9.60 -7.92 4.38
CA PHE A 90 -9.86 -9.36 4.26
C PHE A 90 -8.65 -10.10 3.70
N PRO A 91 -8.58 -11.44 3.84
CA PRO A 91 -7.45 -12.24 3.39
C PRO A 91 -7.14 -12.11 1.90
N TYR A 92 -5.89 -12.40 1.55
CA TYR A 92 -5.46 -12.54 0.16
C TYR A 92 -4.56 -13.75 -0.03
N ILE A 93 -4.53 -14.28 -1.24
CA ILE A 93 -3.72 -15.42 -1.66
C ILE A 93 -2.81 -14.95 -2.80
N TYR A 94 -1.49 -15.16 -2.65
CA TYR A 94 -0.47 -14.71 -3.59
C TYR A 94 0.68 -15.73 -3.75
N PRO A 95 1.10 -16.05 -4.96
CA PRO A 95 0.37 -15.86 -6.22
C PRO A 95 -0.75 -16.88 -6.35
N TYR A 96 -1.97 -16.43 -6.63
CA TYR A 96 -3.16 -17.29 -6.64
C TYR A 96 -3.14 -18.34 -7.78
N ASN A 97 -2.64 -17.94 -8.94
CA ASN A 97 -2.54 -18.78 -10.14
C ASN A 97 -1.27 -19.64 -10.21
N GLN A 98 -0.57 -19.88 -9.10
CA GLN A 98 0.64 -20.71 -9.04
C GLN A 98 0.59 -21.71 -7.87
N PRO A 99 1.38 -22.81 -7.92
CA PRO A 99 1.47 -23.73 -6.80
C PRO A 99 2.11 -23.09 -5.57
N ASN A 100 1.68 -23.55 -4.37
CA ASN A 100 2.17 -23.09 -3.07
C ASN A 100 1.97 -21.58 -2.82
N PRO A 101 0.76 -21.04 -2.94
CA PRO A 101 0.51 -19.64 -2.68
C PRO A 101 0.68 -19.30 -1.20
N ARG A 102 1.04 -18.05 -0.92
CA ARG A 102 1.05 -17.50 0.43
C ARG A 102 -0.30 -16.83 0.72
N LYS A 103 -0.75 -16.96 1.95
CA LYS A 103 -1.94 -16.27 2.45
C LYS A 103 -1.50 -15.14 3.39
N GLY A 104 -2.16 -13.99 3.31
CA GLY A 104 -1.94 -12.86 4.19
C GLY A 104 -3.24 -12.25 4.68
N ALA A 105 -3.19 -11.46 5.76
CA ALA A 105 -4.34 -10.83 6.43
C ALA A 105 -5.41 -11.84 6.88
N ASP A 106 -5.00 -13.02 7.32
CA ASP A 106 -5.88 -14.17 7.61
C ASP A 106 -6.29 -14.31 9.09
N SER A 107 -5.95 -13.32 9.91
CA SER A 107 -6.32 -13.26 11.33
C SER A 107 -7.17 -12.04 11.66
N ALA A 108 -8.09 -12.21 12.62
CA ALA A 108 -8.89 -11.11 13.14
C ALA A 108 -8.03 -10.21 14.02
N GLN A 109 -7.93 -8.92 13.66
CA GLN A 109 -7.17 -7.92 14.41
C GLN A 109 -7.72 -6.51 14.15
N MET A 110 -7.54 -5.60 15.11
CA MET A 110 -8.08 -4.24 15.05
C MET A 110 -7.00 -3.20 15.35
N TRP A 111 -7.06 -2.08 14.63
CA TRP A 111 -6.21 -0.89 14.83
C TRP A 111 -7.10 0.34 14.88
N GLU A 112 -7.07 1.08 16.00
CA GLU A 112 -8.08 2.09 16.32
C GLU A 112 -7.59 3.54 16.17
N CYS A 113 -6.35 3.75 15.75
CA CYS A 113 -5.81 5.09 15.56
C CYS A 113 -4.77 5.14 14.44
N GLU A 114 -4.47 6.36 13.96
CA GLU A 114 -3.46 6.61 12.92
C GLU A 114 -2.12 5.95 13.25
N ARG A 115 -1.66 6.10 14.49
CA ARG A 115 -0.37 5.55 14.96
C ARG A 115 -0.32 4.04 14.79
N ASP A 116 -1.36 3.32 15.21
CA ASP A 116 -1.41 1.85 15.17
C ASP A 116 -1.52 1.33 13.73
N ILE A 117 -2.29 2.03 12.89
CA ILE A 117 -2.41 1.74 11.46
C ILE A 117 -1.06 1.92 10.75
N LEU A 118 -0.33 3.00 11.06
CA LEU A 118 1.01 3.21 10.49
C LEU A 118 2.00 2.13 10.95
N GLU A 119 1.95 1.70 12.21
CA GLU A 119 2.76 0.60 12.72
C GLU A 119 2.46 -0.71 11.99
N ALA A 120 1.18 -1.06 11.87
CA ALA A 120 0.73 -2.25 11.17
C ALA A 120 1.10 -2.24 9.67
N CYS A 121 1.08 -1.08 9.01
CA CYS A 121 1.56 -0.92 7.63
C CYS A 121 3.09 -1.10 7.48
N MET A 122 3.87 -0.93 8.52
CA MET A 122 5.31 -1.25 8.51
C MET A 122 5.61 -2.72 8.78
N SER A 123 4.59 -3.51 9.10
CA SER A 123 4.60 -4.97 9.27
C SER A 123 3.80 -5.64 8.13
N PRO A 124 3.81 -6.97 8.02
CA PRO A 124 2.95 -7.67 7.08
C PRO A 124 1.47 -7.75 7.48
N GLU A 125 1.06 -7.21 8.62
CA GLU A 125 -0.30 -7.30 9.16
C GLU A 125 -1.30 -6.51 8.34
N VAL A 126 -0.93 -5.28 7.93
CA VAL A 126 -1.74 -4.46 7.03
C VAL A 126 -1.03 -4.34 5.68
N ASN A 127 -1.63 -4.96 4.65
CA ASN A 127 -1.15 -4.82 3.29
C ASN A 127 -1.37 -3.38 2.80
N HIS A 128 -0.41 -2.82 2.08
CA HIS A 128 -0.53 -1.49 1.47
C HIS A 128 -1.57 -1.45 0.35
N ALA A 129 -1.82 -2.59 -0.32
CA ALA A 129 -2.79 -2.69 -1.39
C ALA A 129 -4.20 -2.33 -0.91
N ILE A 130 -4.96 -1.69 -1.80
CA ILE A 130 -6.34 -1.28 -1.52
C ILE A 130 -7.37 -2.33 -1.94
N TRP A 131 -6.97 -3.31 -2.76
CA TRP A 131 -7.87 -4.30 -3.35
C TRP A 131 -8.38 -5.36 -2.35
N ASN A 132 -7.73 -5.56 -1.20
CA ASN A 132 -8.20 -6.43 -0.13
C ASN A 132 -8.91 -5.67 1.01
N LYS A 133 -9.55 -4.58 0.70
CA LYS A 133 -10.23 -3.72 1.69
C LYS A 133 -11.59 -3.24 1.21
N ILE A 134 -12.51 -3.09 2.16
CA ILE A 134 -13.76 -2.36 1.97
C ILE A 134 -13.71 -1.13 2.87
N PHE A 135 -13.96 0.01 2.28
CA PHE A 135 -13.90 1.32 2.93
C PHE A 135 -15.29 1.92 3.08
N ARG A 136 -15.58 2.60 4.20
CA ARG A 136 -16.66 3.58 4.19
C ARG A 136 -16.34 4.67 3.17
N ARG A 137 -17.30 5.05 2.32
CA ARG A 137 -17.07 6.02 1.24
C ARG A 137 -16.48 7.34 1.74
N ALA A 138 -16.86 7.79 2.94
CA ALA A 138 -16.39 9.01 3.59
C ALA A 138 -14.85 9.07 3.73
N VAL A 139 -14.14 7.94 3.77
CA VAL A 139 -12.67 7.89 3.79
C VAL A 139 -12.06 8.59 2.57
N PHE A 140 -12.74 8.53 1.42
CA PHE A 140 -12.29 9.14 0.16
C PHE A 140 -12.88 10.53 -0.10
N ASP A 141 -13.60 11.12 0.84
CA ASP A 141 -14.05 12.50 0.71
C ASP A 141 -12.81 13.41 0.64
N GLN A 142 -12.63 14.11 -0.50
CA GLN A 142 -11.47 14.96 -0.80
C GLN A 142 -10.09 14.22 -0.83
N LEU A 143 -10.06 12.89 -0.74
CA LEU A 143 -8.85 12.10 -0.90
C LEU A 143 -8.80 11.48 -2.30
N ARG A 144 -7.68 11.65 -3.00
CA ARG A 144 -7.47 11.12 -4.35
C ARG A 144 -6.11 10.46 -4.46
N PHE A 145 -6.01 9.47 -5.33
CA PHE A 145 -4.75 8.82 -5.66
C PHE A 145 -3.84 9.79 -6.42
N PRO A 146 -2.52 9.80 -6.14
CA PRO A 146 -1.57 10.63 -6.87
C PRO A 146 -1.47 10.16 -8.33
N GLU A 147 -1.62 11.06 -9.27
CA GLU A 147 -1.48 10.76 -10.69
C GLU A 147 -0.02 10.77 -11.16
N GLY A 148 0.28 10.02 -12.21
CA GLY A 148 1.60 9.98 -12.83
C GLY A 148 2.67 9.28 -11.98
N THR A 149 2.28 8.37 -11.09
CA THR A 149 3.19 7.52 -10.32
C THR A 149 2.67 6.08 -10.25
N VAL A 150 3.58 5.12 -10.06
CA VAL A 150 3.26 3.76 -9.63
C VAL A 150 3.45 3.64 -8.12
N PHE A 151 2.91 2.62 -7.45
CA PHE A 151 2.82 2.50 -5.98
C PHE A 151 1.92 3.56 -5.34
N GLU A 152 0.90 3.98 -6.05
CA GLU A 152 -0.09 4.97 -5.62
C GLU A 152 -0.86 4.54 -4.37
N ASP A 153 -1.06 3.22 -4.20
CA ASP A 153 -1.66 2.58 -3.04
C ASP A 153 -0.78 2.75 -1.79
N THR A 154 0.50 2.45 -1.89
CA THR A 154 1.48 2.68 -0.82
C THR A 154 1.66 4.18 -0.54
N TYR A 155 1.68 5.00 -1.59
CA TYR A 155 1.87 6.45 -1.48
C TYR A 155 0.76 7.12 -0.66
N ILE A 156 -0.49 6.66 -0.79
CA ILE A 156 -1.66 7.25 -0.13
C ILE A 156 -1.82 6.81 1.35
N ILE A 157 -1.09 5.79 1.81
CA ILE A 157 -1.23 5.22 3.16
C ILE A 157 -1.24 6.26 4.29
N PRO A 158 -0.31 7.23 4.37
CA PRO A 158 -0.33 8.21 5.46
C PRO A 158 -1.59 9.09 5.46
N ASP A 159 -2.10 9.42 4.28
CA ASP A 159 -3.32 10.23 4.15
C ASP A 159 -4.57 9.38 4.46
N LEU A 160 -4.56 8.10 4.12
CA LEU A 160 -5.59 7.14 4.52
C LEU A 160 -5.60 6.92 6.02
N ALA A 161 -4.44 6.68 6.65
CA ALA A 161 -4.33 6.43 8.08
C ALA A 161 -4.94 7.55 8.92
N LYS A 162 -4.78 8.82 8.50
CA LYS A 162 -5.41 9.99 9.15
C LYS A 162 -6.94 10.00 9.07
N ARG A 163 -7.52 9.33 8.09
CA ARG A 163 -8.96 9.30 7.80
C ARG A 163 -9.65 8.04 8.29
N ILE A 164 -8.86 7.02 8.58
CA ILE A 164 -9.34 5.74 9.10
C ILE A 164 -9.43 5.84 10.61
N GLY A 165 -10.67 5.85 11.15
CA GLY A 165 -10.89 5.81 12.59
C GLY A 165 -10.54 4.44 13.18
N CYS A 166 -10.96 3.37 12.50
CA CYS A 166 -10.65 2.00 12.87
C CYS A 166 -10.52 1.13 11.61
N LEU A 167 -9.42 0.37 11.54
CA LEU A 167 -9.18 -0.69 10.57
C LEU A 167 -9.33 -2.04 11.25
N TYR A 168 -10.15 -2.91 10.69
CA TYR A 168 -10.34 -4.28 11.18
C TYR A 168 -9.95 -5.30 10.12
N SER A 169 -9.06 -6.21 10.44
CA SER A 169 -8.79 -7.41 9.63
C SER A 169 -9.75 -8.51 10.06
N SER A 170 -10.56 -9.03 9.13
CA SER A 170 -11.65 -9.93 9.47
C SER A 170 -11.26 -11.41 9.47
N GLY A 171 -10.26 -11.78 8.68
CA GLY A 171 -9.94 -13.17 8.39
C GLY A 171 -10.96 -13.90 7.51
N LEU A 172 -11.99 -13.20 6.99
CA LEU A 172 -13.12 -13.78 6.26
C LEU A 172 -13.02 -13.55 4.75
N GLY A 173 -13.35 -14.57 3.94
CA GLY A 173 -13.31 -14.52 2.49
C GLY A 173 -11.88 -14.49 1.93
N GLY A 174 -11.68 -13.83 0.78
CA GLY A 174 -10.35 -13.71 0.21
C GLY A 174 -10.28 -13.05 -1.16
N TYR A 175 -9.09 -12.67 -1.54
CA TYR A 175 -8.73 -12.08 -2.82
C TYR A 175 -7.62 -12.90 -3.48
N GLY A 176 -7.84 -13.35 -4.70
CA GLY A 176 -6.86 -14.10 -5.49
C GLY A 176 -6.02 -13.16 -6.32
N TYR A 177 -4.79 -12.85 -5.86
CA TYR A 177 -3.84 -12.05 -6.62
C TYR A 177 -3.08 -12.89 -7.62
N ASN A 178 -3.25 -12.63 -8.92
CA ASN A 178 -2.64 -13.37 -10.02
C ASN A 178 -1.30 -12.73 -10.47
N LEU A 179 -0.29 -13.58 -10.68
CA LEU A 179 0.94 -13.14 -11.37
C LEU A 179 0.76 -13.27 -12.89
N ARG A 180 1.09 -12.18 -13.60
CA ARG A 180 1.13 -12.21 -15.06
C ARG A 180 2.42 -11.58 -15.63
N PRO A 181 2.89 -12.04 -16.80
CA PRO A 181 3.95 -11.37 -17.53
C PRO A 181 3.58 -9.90 -17.83
N GLY A 182 4.52 -8.99 -17.70
CA GLY A 182 4.31 -7.56 -17.98
C GLY A 182 3.56 -6.78 -16.91
N SER A 183 3.23 -7.40 -15.73
CA SER A 183 2.72 -6.63 -14.59
C SER A 183 3.76 -5.63 -14.08
N ILE A 184 3.29 -4.62 -13.34
CA ILE A 184 4.18 -3.62 -12.71
C ILE A 184 5.22 -4.31 -11.82
N MET A 185 4.81 -5.37 -11.10
CA MET A 185 5.68 -6.13 -10.20
C MET A 185 6.67 -7.02 -10.98
N ALA A 186 6.29 -7.57 -12.14
CA ALA A 186 7.13 -8.44 -12.96
C ALA A 186 8.15 -7.67 -13.83
N SER A 187 7.97 -6.39 -14.06
CA SER A 187 8.76 -5.60 -15.04
C SER A 187 10.14 -5.12 -14.53
N GLY A 188 10.68 -5.74 -13.49
CA GLY A 188 12.04 -5.49 -13.00
C GLY A 188 12.26 -4.10 -12.36
N SER A 189 13.47 -3.85 -11.88
CA SER A 189 13.87 -2.59 -11.26
C SER A 189 14.19 -1.51 -12.31
N ASN A 190 13.18 -0.89 -12.90
CA ASN A 190 13.36 0.37 -13.60
C ASN A 190 13.72 1.45 -12.57
N PRO A 191 14.77 2.27 -12.77
CA PRO A 191 15.18 3.30 -11.82
C PRO A 191 14.13 4.36 -11.51
N GLN A 192 13.27 4.69 -12.46
CA GLN A 192 12.15 5.59 -12.18
C GLN A 192 11.19 4.94 -11.18
N LYS A 193 10.83 3.67 -11.36
CA LYS A 193 10.00 2.93 -10.41
C LYS A 193 10.66 2.80 -9.04
N MET A 194 11.99 2.67 -8.98
CA MET A 194 12.71 2.66 -7.69
C MET A 194 12.57 3.99 -6.96
N GLN A 195 12.67 5.13 -7.68
CA GLN A 195 12.44 6.46 -7.11
C GLN A 195 11.00 6.61 -6.60
N GLU A 196 10.02 6.20 -7.38
CA GLU A 196 8.60 6.26 -7.01
C GLU A 196 8.29 5.35 -5.81
N ARG A 197 8.86 4.14 -5.77
CA ARG A 197 8.76 3.25 -4.62
C ARG A 197 9.37 3.88 -3.36
N PHE A 198 10.56 4.45 -3.47
CA PHE A 198 11.20 5.15 -2.36
C PHE A 198 10.29 6.29 -1.84
N GLN A 199 9.72 7.10 -2.74
CA GLN A 199 8.82 8.19 -2.37
C GLN A 199 7.60 7.69 -1.59
N ALA A 200 6.98 6.59 -2.03
CA ALA A 200 5.83 6.00 -1.36
C ALA A 200 6.19 5.49 0.05
N TYR A 201 7.30 4.78 0.18
CA TYR A 201 7.77 4.23 1.46
C TYR A 201 8.27 5.31 2.42
N GLU A 202 8.99 6.32 1.89
CA GLU A 202 9.48 7.46 2.69
C GLU A 202 8.34 8.21 3.35
N ARG A 203 7.19 8.38 2.69
CA ARG A 203 6.02 9.01 3.27
C ARG A 203 5.51 8.31 4.54
N ILE A 204 5.52 6.96 4.54
CA ILE A 204 5.14 6.17 5.73
C ILE A 204 6.18 6.39 6.85
N VAL A 205 7.48 6.32 6.54
CA VAL A 205 8.55 6.60 7.51
C VAL A 205 8.42 8.01 8.09
N HIS A 206 8.17 9.00 7.24
CA HIS A 206 8.00 10.38 7.67
C HIS A 206 6.80 10.55 8.61
N ALA A 207 5.64 9.99 8.25
CA ALA A 207 4.45 10.04 9.10
C ALA A 207 4.69 9.32 10.44
N ALA A 208 5.26 8.11 10.41
CA ALA A 208 5.56 7.32 11.61
C ALA A 208 6.60 7.99 12.51
N SER A 209 7.53 8.77 11.97
CA SER A 209 8.55 9.50 12.76
C SER A 209 7.96 10.58 13.67
N GLY A 210 6.72 11.01 13.42
CA GLY A 210 5.98 11.93 14.28
C GLY A 210 5.53 11.31 15.61
N TYR A 211 5.58 9.99 15.76
CA TYR A 211 5.20 9.27 16.98
C TYR A 211 6.47 8.78 17.71
N PRO A 212 6.85 9.36 18.87
CA PRO A 212 8.14 9.09 19.53
C PRO A 212 8.37 7.63 19.92
N ASP A 213 7.31 6.91 20.33
CA ASP A 213 7.36 5.50 20.68
C ASP A 213 7.52 4.61 19.42
N LEU A 214 6.83 4.93 18.34
CA LEU A 214 6.93 4.24 17.07
C LEU A 214 8.28 4.49 16.39
N HIS A 215 8.75 5.73 16.36
CA HIS A 215 10.03 6.14 15.76
C HIS A 215 11.24 5.34 16.28
N ASN A 216 11.17 4.83 17.50
CA ASN A 216 12.25 4.03 18.11
C ASN A 216 11.95 2.54 18.16
N SER A 217 10.85 2.08 17.55
CA SER A 217 10.49 0.66 17.50
C SER A 217 11.38 -0.13 16.54
N PRO A 218 11.57 -1.45 16.77
CA PRO A 218 12.25 -2.31 15.80
C PRO A 218 11.60 -2.36 14.43
N LEU A 219 10.26 -2.22 14.35
CA LEU A 219 9.52 -2.17 13.08
C LEU A 219 9.90 -0.92 12.29
N PHE A 220 9.90 0.24 12.94
CA PHE A 220 10.34 1.49 12.31
C PHE A 220 11.78 1.39 11.78
N VAL A 221 12.70 0.87 12.59
CA VAL A 221 14.11 0.72 12.17
C VAL A 221 14.23 -0.18 10.94
N ASN A 222 13.51 -1.31 10.90
CA ASN A 222 13.51 -2.21 9.74
C ASN A 222 12.94 -1.52 8.49
N TYR A 223 11.85 -0.79 8.64
CA TYR A 223 11.20 -0.10 7.53
C TYR A 223 12.04 1.09 7.02
N TYR A 224 12.61 1.88 7.94
CA TYR A 224 13.60 2.91 7.64
C TYR A 224 14.82 2.34 6.89
N HIS A 225 15.32 1.18 7.33
CA HIS A 225 16.43 0.50 6.65
C HIS A 225 16.07 0.08 5.22
N GLN A 226 14.85 -0.37 4.95
CA GLN A 226 14.42 -0.65 3.59
C GLN A 226 14.46 0.60 2.70
N CYS A 227 13.97 1.74 3.20
CA CYS A 227 14.09 3.02 2.50
C CYS A 227 15.54 3.41 2.27
N PHE A 228 16.40 3.23 3.28
CA PHE A 228 17.82 3.48 3.17
C PHE A 228 18.50 2.64 2.08
N LEU A 229 18.19 1.35 1.97
CA LEU A 229 18.71 0.48 0.92
C LEU A 229 18.22 0.89 -0.47
N MET A 230 16.95 1.28 -0.61
CA MET A 230 16.43 1.81 -1.89
C MET A 230 17.19 3.07 -2.30
N MET A 231 17.40 4.01 -1.39
CA MET A 231 18.17 5.23 -1.62
C MET A 231 19.60 4.93 -2.09
N VAL A 232 20.30 4.01 -1.41
CA VAL A 232 21.65 3.57 -1.81
C VAL A 232 21.64 2.97 -3.22
N GLY A 233 20.65 2.10 -3.52
CA GLY A 233 20.50 1.50 -4.84
C GLY A 233 20.25 2.54 -5.95
N ILE A 234 19.40 3.53 -5.70
CA ILE A 234 19.12 4.62 -6.65
C ILE A 234 20.38 5.44 -6.91
N ASN A 235 21.16 5.75 -5.87
CA ASN A 235 22.38 6.57 -5.99
C ASN A 235 23.49 5.89 -6.80
N ARG A 236 23.49 4.56 -6.87
CA ARG A 236 24.46 3.78 -7.68
C ARG A 236 24.14 3.75 -9.17
N THR A 237 22.95 4.14 -9.57
CA THR A 237 22.54 4.13 -10.97
C THR A 237 22.62 5.54 -11.56
N PRO A 238 23.45 5.77 -12.62
CA PRO A 238 23.52 7.08 -13.28
C PRO A 238 22.22 7.35 -14.03
N LYS A 239 21.33 8.14 -13.46
CA LYS A 239 20.05 8.49 -14.06
C LYS A 239 19.52 9.84 -13.60
N LYS A 240 18.62 10.40 -14.43
CA LYS A 240 17.93 11.64 -14.13
C LYS A 240 17.08 11.46 -12.86
N ILE A 241 17.42 12.22 -11.84
CA ILE A 241 16.69 12.28 -10.57
C ILE A 241 15.49 13.20 -10.78
N SER A 242 14.30 12.76 -10.38
CA SER A 242 13.11 13.59 -10.44
C SER A 242 13.07 14.57 -9.25
N SER A 243 12.48 15.75 -9.45
CA SER A 243 12.30 16.71 -8.35
C SER A 243 11.52 16.13 -7.18
N ARG A 244 10.48 15.33 -7.45
CA ARG A 244 9.70 14.63 -6.42
C ARG A 244 10.57 13.69 -5.57
N TYR A 245 11.55 13.02 -6.18
CA TYR A 245 12.47 12.17 -5.44
C TYR A 245 13.44 13.01 -4.59
N GLU A 246 13.94 14.12 -5.10
CA GLU A 246 14.80 15.03 -4.34
C GLU A 246 14.08 15.57 -3.09
N ASP A 247 12.82 15.96 -3.20
CA ASP A 247 12.01 16.41 -2.07
C ASP A 247 11.85 15.30 -1.02
N SER A 248 11.56 14.08 -1.46
CA SER A 248 11.46 12.92 -0.57
C SER A 248 12.80 12.58 0.09
N LEU A 249 13.89 12.67 -0.67
CA LEU A 249 15.23 12.45 -0.15
C LEU A 249 15.61 13.50 0.92
N ASN A 250 15.25 14.76 0.69
CA ASN A 250 15.49 15.84 1.66
C ASN A 250 14.70 15.60 2.96
N ARG A 251 13.42 15.20 2.88
CA ARG A 251 12.65 14.79 4.06
C ARG A 251 13.27 13.59 4.77
N PHE A 252 13.64 12.54 4.02
CA PHE A 252 14.25 11.34 4.59
C PHE A 252 15.56 11.64 5.35
N ARG A 253 16.34 12.59 4.87
CA ARG A 253 17.59 13.02 5.51
C ARG A 253 17.39 13.65 6.90
N THR A 254 16.20 14.18 7.17
CA THR A 254 15.88 14.75 8.50
C THR A 254 15.50 13.67 9.53
N ILE A 255 15.20 12.45 9.07
CA ILE A 255 14.80 11.35 9.93
C ILE A 255 16.03 10.53 10.30
N SER A 256 16.15 10.15 11.57
CA SER A 256 17.25 9.30 12.02
C SER A 256 16.82 8.37 13.15
N CYS A 257 17.18 7.09 13.07
CA CYS A 257 16.98 6.16 14.16
C CYS A 257 17.98 6.41 15.31
N SER A 258 17.57 6.19 16.57
CA SER A 258 18.50 6.23 17.70
C SER A 258 19.49 5.05 17.61
N LEU A 259 20.72 5.21 18.13
CA LEU A 259 21.69 4.12 18.16
C LEU A 259 21.16 2.92 18.97
N SER A 260 20.50 3.19 20.10
CA SER A 260 19.89 2.14 20.93
C SER A 260 18.82 1.35 20.19
N SER A 261 18.00 2.00 19.34
CA SER A 261 16.98 1.33 18.52
C SER A 261 17.61 0.44 17.46
N ILE A 262 18.64 0.95 16.75
CA ILE A 262 19.37 0.18 15.75
C ILE A 262 19.94 -1.12 16.37
N PHE A 263 20.58 -1.00 17.53
CA PHE A 263 21.19 -2.20 18.17
C PHE A 263 20.15 -3.16 18.75
N ARG A 264 19.01 -2.68 19.25
CA ARG A 264 17.90 -3.50 19.75
C ARG A 264 17.15 -4.28 18.66
N THR A 265 17.23 -3.87 17.41
CA THR A 265 16.55 -4.53 16.30
C THR A 265 17.21 -5.88 15.98
N LYS A 266 16.62 -6.99 16.49
CA LYS A 266 17.21 -8.34 16.42
C LYS A 266 17.40 -8.85 15.00
N ASN A 267 16.42 -8.63 14.13
CA ASN A 267 16.39 -9.17 12.76
C ASN A 267 17.24 -8.37 11.75
N LEU A 268 17.90 -7.29 12.20
CA LEU A 268 18.78 -6.51 11.35
C LEU A 268 20.21 -7.05 11.42
N PRO A 269 20.82 -7.48 10.28
CA PRO A 269 22.19 -7.98 10.26
C PRO A 269 23.19 -6.95 10.79
N VAL A 270 24.27 -7.42 11.45
CA VAL A 270 25.31 -6.54 12.02
C VAL A 270 25.89 -5.58 10.99
N LYS A 271 26.14 -6.05 9.76
CA LYS A 271 26.63 -5.23 8.66
C LYS A 271 25.68 -4.04 8.36
N GLU A 272 24.36 -4.29 8.40
CA GLU A 272 23.36 -3.25 8.12
C GLU A 272 23.22 -2.28 9.29
N LYS A 273 23.37 -2.76 10.54
CA LYS A 273 23.47 -1.88 11.72
C LYS A 273 24.63 -0.90 11.58
N ILE A 274 25.81 -1.43 11.20
CA ILE A 274 27.01 -0.60 10.97
C ILE A 274 26.75 0.45 9.89
N ARG A 275 26.12 0.08 8.78
CA ARG A 275 25.76 1.01 7.71
C ARG A 275 24.86 2.15 8.19
N LEU A 276 23.82 1.83 8.96
CA LEU A 276 22.93 2.84 9.53
C LEU A 276 23.67 3.76 10.52
N VAL A 277 24.56 3.22 11.36
CA VAL A 277 25.39 4.01 12.27
C VAL A 277 26.32 4.94 11.50
N LEU A 278 27.02 4.44 10.48
CA LEU A 278 27.90 5.26 9.63
C LEU A 278 27.14 6.36 8.90
N SER A 279 25.96 6.05 8.37
CA SER A 279 25.11 7.06 7.72
C SER A 279 24.63 8.15 8.68
N LYS A 280 24.42 7.79 9.95
CA LYS A 280 24.05 8.75 11.00
C LYS A 280 25.23 9.65 11.39
N ILE A 281 26.43 9.09 11.57
CA ILE A 281 27.63 9.82 12.00
C ILE A 281 28.14 10.75 10.88
N ALA A 282 28.27 10.21 9.66
CA ALA A 282 28.77 10.96 8.51
C ALA A 282 27.68 11.86 7.88
N GLY A 283 26.42 11.63 8.20
CA GLY A 283 25.29 12.17 7.44
C GLY A 283 25.10 11.42 6.10
N ILE A 284 23.86 11.30 5.69
CA ILE A 284 23.50 10.55 4.46
C ILE A 284 24.27 11.03 3.21
N PRO A 285 24.46 12.33 2.93
CA PRO A 285 25.21 12.77 1.76
C PRO A 285 26.65 12.27 1.73
N LEU A 286 27.36 12.38 2.86
CA LEU A 286 28.75 11.88 2.95
C LEU A 286 28.81 10.35 2.89
N TYR A 287 27.85 9.66 3.52
CA TYR A 287 27.75 8.22 3.41
C TYR A 287 27.60 7.77 1.95
N LEU A 288 26.68 8.38 1.20
CA LEU A 288 26.45 8.07 -0.21
C LEU A 288 27.69 8.36 -1.06
N LYS A 289 28.46 9.40 -0.73
CA LYS A 289 29.69 9.74 -1.47
C LYS A 289 30.83 8.75 -1.27
N TYR A 290 30.99 8.21 -0.04
CA TYR A 290 32.19 7.45 0.32
C TYR A 290 31.96 5.96 0.64
N PHE A 291 30.71 5.55 0.93
CA PHE A 291 30.41 4.21 1.44
C PHE A 291 29.29 3.48 0.68
N SER A 292 28.66 4.10 -0.31
CA SER A 292 27.55 3.47 -1.07
C SER A 292 28.01 2.67 -2.28
#